data_298cc78c8b1e9e3ad6c4915ef9a9354b
#
_entry.id   298cc78c8b1e9e3ad6c4915ef9a9354b
#
_cell.length_a   1.000
_cell.length_b   1.000
_cell.length_c   1.000
_cell.angle_alpha   90.00
_cell.angle_beta   90.00
_cell.angle_gamma   90.00
#
_symmetry.space_group_name_H-M   'P 1'
#
loop_
_entity.id
_entity.type
_entity.pdbx_description
1 polymer ?
#
loop_
_entity_poly.entity_id
_entity_poly.type
_entity_poly.pdbx_seq_one_letter_code
_entity_poly.pdbx_strand_id
1 'polypeptide(L)'
;MSTCEIITTGTELLMGFVVNTHPNYIAPRLGSLGIRITRIVTVGDDREAMADAVSQALRRADLVMVTGGLGPTSDDVTRDVVAELLGRKMHEDRQVLEAIKARFRLRKWRMPKAIAVQAQVPEDAMVLPNSHGTAPGLVLESRWQMADGRIGKKNGGRRKAEGGGRPSRSNPQPLLILLPGPPRELKPMFDNQVMPLLRERGFAEAVECRVLRTVGMGESWVAEIVEPLIRGRRGVEIGYCARPNEVDVRLITRGPSARATADELEARIRRKLGGIIFGGENDRLEDVVVRELIRQRQKLATAESCTGGLLANRITNVSGSSEVFLEGVVCYSNEAKVRDAGVEAATLTAHGAVSAEVARELAEGIRRRTGADFGVGITGIAGPTGGTEVKPVGLVFIALSGPGGTEARREIYRFDRETFKFVVTQTALDMVRRALGKR
;
A
#
# COMPACT_ATOMS: atom_id res chain seq x y z
N MET A 1 -19.06 2.03 -14.79
CA MET A 1 -18.10 2.07 -13.69
C MET A 1 -18.87 2.12 -12.39
N SER A 2 -18.73 1.12 -11.54
CA SER A 2 -19.42 1.07 -10.26
C SER A 2 -18.64 1.87 -9.22
N THR A 3 -19.38 2.54 -8.33
CA THR A 3 -18.84 3.36 -7.24
C THR A 3 -19.05 2.67 -5.91
N CYS A 4 -18.12 2.88 -4.96
CA CYS A 4 -18.22 2.36 -3.61
C CYS A 4 -17.90 3.43 -2.56
N GLU A 5 -18.64 3.44 -1.46
CA GLU A 5 -18.27 4.14 -0.22
C GLU A 5 -17.98 3.11 0.88
N ILE A 6 -16.92 3.35 1.65
CA ILE A 6 -16.53 2.50 2.78
C ILE A 6 -16.77 3.29 4.06
N ILE A 7 -17.55 2.69 4.96
CA ILE A 7 -17.83 3.23 6.29
C ILE A 7 -17.19 2.28 7.31
N THR A 8 -16.37 2.82 8.19
CA THR A 8 -15.81 2.08 9.31
C THR A 8 -16.38 2.62 10.61
N THR A 9 -16.78 1.73 11.52
CA THR A 9 -17.29 2.13 12.83
C THR A 9 -16.35 1.70 13.94
N GLY A 10 -16.25 2.54 14.94
CA GLY A 10 -15.46 2.35 16.15
C GLY A 10 -15.02 3.68 16.75
N THR A 11 -15.43 3.94 17.97
CA THR A 11 -15.04 5.14 18.72
C THR A 11 -13.52 5.19 18.94
N GLU A 12 -12.86 4.04 19.10
CA GLU A 12 -11.40 3.92 19.23
C GLU A 12 -10.65 4.37 17.96
N LEU A 13 -11.28 4.24 16.79
CA LEU A 13 -10.73 4.73 15.53
C LEU A 13 -10.77 6.27 15.47
N LEU A 14 -11.88 6.88 15.93
CA LEU A 14 -12.02 8.33 15.98
C LEU A 14 -11.09 8.96 17.00
N MET A 15 -10.87 8.29 18.13
CA MET A 15 -9.95 8.74 19.18
C MET A 15 -8.47 8.51 18.84
N GLY A 16 -8.18 7.82 17.73
CA GLY A 16 -6.81 7.55 17.29
C GLY A 16 -6.08 6.49 18.10
N PHE A 17 -6.76 5.71 18.93
CA PHE A 17 -6.16 4.60 19.67
C PHE A 17 -5.77 3.44 18.76
N VAL A 18 -6.50 3.27 17.65
CA VAL A 18 -6.27 2.21 16.67
C VAL A 18 -6.23 2.82 15.27
N VAL A 19 -5.27 2.38 14.46
CA VAL A 19 -5.20 2.79 13.05
C VAL A 19 -6.24 2.01 12.23
N ASN A 20 -7.06 2.76 11.47
CA ASN A 20 -8.02 2.17 10.55
C ASN A 20 -7.32 1.53 9.35
N THR A 21 -7.16 0.21 9.38
CA THR A 21 -6.49 -0.56 8.31
C THR A 21 -7.46 -1.17 7.29
N HIS A 22 -8.78 -1.11 7.52
CA HIS A 22 -9.78 -1.73 6.65
C HIS A 22 -9.78 -1.13 5.24
N PRO A 23 -9.80 0.21 5.07
CA PRO A 23 -9.76 0.79 3.73
C PRO A 23 -8.51 0.42 2.95
N ASN A 24 -7.35 0.35 3.61
CA ASN A 24 -6.09 -0.04 2.99
C ASN A 24 -6.12 -1.48 2.46
N TYR A 25 -6.93 -2.35 3.07
CA TYR A 25 -7.12 -3.73 2.64
C TYR A 25 -8.18 -3.86 1.53
N ILE A 26 -9.32 -3.20 1.71
CA ILE A 26 -10.51 -3.32 0.85
C ILE A 26 -10.30 -2.57 -0.48
N ALA A 27 -9.82 -1.32 -0.43
CA ALA A 27 -9.78 -0.44 -1.60
C ALA A 27 -8.94 -0.99 -2.77
N PRO A 28 -7.72 -1.53 -2.60
CA PRO A 28 -6.97 -2.11 -3.71
C PRO A 28 -7.70 -3.30 -4.36
N ARG A 29 -8.38 -4.13 -3.55
CA ARG A 29 -9.12 -5.30 -4.03
C ARG A 29 -10.35 -4.91 -4.83
N LEU A 30 -11.12 -3.92 -4.37
CA LEU A 30 -12.22 -3.36 -5.14
C LEU A 30 -11.72 -2.68 -6.43
N GLY A 31 -10.59 -1.99 -6.34
CA GLY A 31 -9.91 -1.41 -7.50
C GLY A 31 -9.57 -2.45 -8.57
N SER A 32 -9.16 -3.67 -8.18
CA SER A 32 -8.89 -4.78 -9.12
C SER A 32 -10.15 -5.30 -9.82
N LEU A 33 -11.34 -5.01 -9.30
CA LEU A 33 -12.62 -5.23 -9.97
C LEU A 33 -13.11 -4.03 -10.79
N GLY A 34 -12.34 -2.95 -10.86
CA GLY A 34 -12.77 -1.72 -11.52
C GLY A 34 -13.76 -0.86 -10.74
N ILE A 35 -14.02 -1.20 -9.46
CA ILE A 35 -14.91 -0.44 -8.59
C ILE A 35 -14.14 0.77 -8.05
N ARG A 36 -14.71 1.96 -8.23
CA ARG A 36 -14.11 3.22 -7.76
C ARG A 36 -14.56 3.52 -6.34
N ILE A 37 -13.60 3.67 -5.42
CA ILE A 37 -13.88 4.19 -4.09
C ILE A 37 -14.04 5.71 -4.20
N THR A 38 -15.19 6.22 -3.79
CA THR A 38 -15.50 7.65 -3.83
C THR A 38 -15.34 8.33 -2.49
N ARG A 39 -15.57 7.60 -1.40
CA ARG A 39 -15.40 8.11 -0.03
C ARG A 39 -15.03 6.99 0.92
N ILE A 40 -14.29 7.38 1.97
CA ILE A 40 -14.00 6.57 3.15
C ILE A 40 -14.39 7.42 4.34
N VAL A 41 -15.29 6.92 5.17
CA VAL A 41 -15.84 7.63 6.34
C VAL A 41 -15.59 6.76 7.56
N THR A 42 -15.17 7.38 8.66
CA THR A 42 -15.13 6.71 9.97
C THR A 42 -16.15 7.39 10.87
N VAL A 43 -17.00 6.62 11.53
CA VAL A 43 -18.00 7.07 12.50
C VAL A 43 -17.78 6.39 13.85
N GLY A 44 -18.19 7.04 14.91
CA GLY A 44 -18.26 6.41 16.24
C GLY A 44 -19.41 5.42 16.33
N ASP A 45 -19.54 4.78 17.49
CA ASP A 45 -20.60 3.83 17.78
C ASP A 45 -21.92 4.54 18.17
N ASP A 46 -22.21 5.63 17.46
CA ASP A 46 -23.39 6.46 17.61
C ASP A 46 -24.42 6.12 16.52
N ARG A 47 -25.67 5.88 16.93
CA ARG A 47 -26.74 5.43 16.04
C ARG A 47 -27.13 6.47 15.00
N GLU A 48 -27.17 7.76 15.36
CA GLU A 48 -27.58 8.83 14.45
C GLU A 48 -26.49 9.10 13.43
N ALA A 49 -25.22 9.19 13.84
CA ALA A 49 -24.08 9.35 12.96
C ALA A 49 -23.95 8.18 11.97
N MET A 50 -24.17 6.94 12.43
CA MET A 50 -24.17 5.75 11.58
C MET A 50 -25.31 5.79 10.57
N ALA A 51 -26.54 6.09 11.02
CA ALA A 51 -27.72 6.17 10.14
C ALA A 51 -27.54 7.24 9.05
N ASP A 52 -27.02 8.41 9.41
CA ASP A 52 -26.73 9.48 8.46
C ASP A 52 -25.66 9.06 7.45
N ALA A 53 -24.53 8.53 7.91
CA ALA A 53 -23.44 8.08 7.03
C ALA A 53 -23.90 7.02 6.03
N VAL A 54 -24.63 5.99 6.49
CA VAL A 54 -25.15 4.91 5.62
C VAL A 54 -26.20 5.45 4.66
N SER A 55 -27.16 6.28 5.14
CA SER A 55 -28.18 6.90 4.29
C SER A 55 -27.59 7.74 3.17
N GLN A 56 -26.63 8.58 3.49
CA GLN A 56 -25.93 9.40 2.48
C GLN A 56 -25.13 8.55 1.50
N ALA A 57 -24.44 7.50 1.95
CA ALA A 57 -23.68 6.63 1.08
C ALA A 57 -24.60 5.87 0.10
N LEU A 58 -25.73 5.34 0.57
CA LEU A 58 -26.73 4.64 -0.27
C LEU A 58 -27.35 5.53 -1.38
N ARG A 59 -27.35 6.84 -1.20
CA ARG A 59 -27.82 7.79 -2.20
C ARG A 59 -26.80 8.05 -3.32
N ARG A 60 -25.51 7.82 -3.04
CA ARG A 60 -24.40 8.27 -3.91
C ARG A 60 -23.63 7.14 -4.57
N ALA A 61 -23.59 5.97 -3.94
CA ALA A 61 -22.77 4.86 -4.40
C ALA A 61 -23.59 3.64 -4.82
N ASP A 62 -23.09 2.87 -5.77
CA ASP A 62 -23.68 1.59 -6.20
C ASP A 62 -23.41 0.47 -5.18
N LEU A 63 -22.37 0.62 -4.36
CA LEU A 63 -21.94 -0.31 -3.33
C LEU A 63 -21.58 0.48 -2.07
N VAL A 64 -22.11 0.05 -0.94
CA VAL A 64 -21.75 0.57 0.38
C VAL A 64 -21.20 -0.56 1.24
N MET A 65 -20.04 -0.36 1.82
CA MET A 65 -19.44 -1.31 2.74
C MET A 65 -19.34 -0.69 4.12
N VAL A 66 -19.91 -1.37 5.12
CA VAL A 66 -19.79 -0.99 6.53
C VAL A 66 -18.98 -2.05 7.25
N THR A 67 -17.97 -1.64 8.01
CA THR A 67 -17.10 -2.57 8.75
C THR A 67 -17.08 -2.21 10.23
N GLY A 68 -17.37 -3.18 11.10
CA GLY A 68 -17.47 -3.02 12.55
C GLY A 68 -18.92 -2.98 13.05
N GLY A 69 -19.09 -2.96 14.36
CA GLY A 69 -20.38 -2.85 15.05
C GLY A 69 -21.34 -4.03 14.84
N LEU A 70 -20.82 -5.25 14.56
CA LEU A 70 -21.60 -6.49 14.43
C LEU A 70 -21.42 -7.44 15.63
N GLY A 71 -20.71 -7.02 16.64
CA GLY A 71 -20.46 -7.77 17.84
C GLY A 71 -21.71 -7.93 18.74
N PRO A 72 -21.52 -8.44 19.96
CA PRO A 72 -22.61 -8.70 20.90
C PRO A 72 -22.77 -7.61 21.97
N THR A 73 -21.99 -6.55 21.91
CA THR A 73 -21.96 -5.50 22.95
C THR A 73 -22.95 -4.38 22.62
N SER A 74 -23.25 -3.53 23.56
CA SER A 74 -24.26 -2.48 23.41
C SER A 74 -23.86 -1.35 22.44
N ASP A 75 -22.58 -1.22 22.17
CA ASP A 75 -21.98 -0.33 21.21
C ASP A 75 -21.93 -0.91 19.76
N ASP A 76 -22.23 -2.19 19.60
CA ASP A 76 -22.35 -2.85 18.29
C ASP A 76 -23.70 -2.55 17.61
N VAL A 77 -23.89 -1.32 17.14
CA VAL A 77 -25.18 -0.81 16.66
C VAL A 77 -25.43 -0.96 15.17
N THR A 78 -24.40 -1.32 14.38
CA THR A 78 -24.44 -1.30 12.90
C THR A 78 -25.58 -2.10 12.32
N ARG A 79 -25.79 -3.33 12.78
CA ARG A 79 -26.83 -4.24 12.27
C ARG A 79 -28.23 -3.67 12.51
N ASP A 80 -28.49 -3.19 13.71
CA ASP A 80 -29.80 -2.69 14.12
C ASP A 80 -30.12 -1.38 13.42
N VAL A 81 -29.17 -0.46 13.33
CA VAL A 81 -29.31 0.82 12.60
C VAL A 81 -29.61 0.59 11.13
N VAL A 82 -28.89 -0.36 10.48
CA VAL A 82 -29.14 -0.69 9.08
C VAL A 82 -30.51 -1.32 8.88
N ALA A 83 -30.94 -2.22 9.76
CA ALA A 83 -32.27 -2.82 9.68
C ALA A 83 -33.37 -1.76 9.79
N GLU A 84 -33.27 -0.84 10.76
CA GLU A 84 -34.20 0.27 10.93
C GLU A 84 -34.23 1.20 9.72
N LEU A 85 -33.05 1.61 9.23
CA LEU A 85 -32.93 2.48 8.05
C LEU A 85 -33.58 1.90 6.81
N LEU A 86 -33.48 0.59 6.62
CA LEU A 86 -34.07 -0.12 5.48
C LEU A 86 -35.49 -0.62 5.72
N GLY A 87 -36.07 -0.36 6.91
CA GLY A 87 -37.40 -0.83 7.31
C GLY A 87 -37.52 -2.34 7.35
N ARG A 88 -36.44 -3.05 7.72
CA ARG A 88 -36.37 -4.51 7.80
C ARG A 88 -36.59 -4.98 9.23
N LYS A 89 -37.43 -5.99 9.40
CA LYS A 89 -37.57 -6.65 10.69
C LYS A 89 -36.37 -7.55 10.96
N MET A 90 -36.01 -7.66 12.22
CA MET A 90 -34.99 -8.60 12.67
C MET A 90 -35.64 -9.95 12.98
N HIS A 91 -34.97 -11.04 12.62
CA HIS A 91 -35.35 -12.40 12.99
C HIS A 91 -34.11 -13.20 13.39
N GLU A 92 -34.33 -14.21 14.23
CA GLU A 92 -33.26 -15.14 14.62
C GLU A 92 -32.99 -16.13 13.48
N ASP A 93 -31.79 -16.09 12.93
CA ASP A 93 -31.33 -17.08 11.95
C ASP A 93 -30.80 -18.33 12.69
N ARG A 94 -31.50 -19.45 12.53
CA ARG A 94 -31.15 -20.70 13.19
C ARG A 94 -29.80 -21.26 12.75
N GLN A 95 -29.42 -21.09 11.49
CA GLN A 95 -28.14 -21.60 10.98
C GLN A 95 -26.96 -20.79 11.57
N VAL A 96 -27.11 -19.49 11.68
CA VAL A 96 -26.12 -18.62 12.34
C VAL A 96 -26.01 -18.98 13.82
N LEU A 97 -27.15 -19.15 14.52
CA LEU A 97 -27.15 -19.51 15.94
C LEU A 97 -26.46 -20.85 16.19
N GLU A 98 -26.75 -21.87 15.37
CA GLU A 98 -26.13 -23.19 15.51
C GLU A 98 -24.62 -23.14 15.15
N ALA A 99 -24.21 -22.36 14.17
CA ALA A 99 -22.80 -22.15 13.86
C ALA A 99 -22.05 -21.51 15.05
N ILE A 100 -22.65 -20.50 15.67
CA ILE A 100 -22.11 -19.88 16.90
C ILE A 100 -21.98 -20.91 18.01
N LYS A 101 -23.06 -21.66 18.32
CA LYS A 101 -23.06 -22.69 19.35
C LYS A 101 -22.03 -23.78 19.10
N ALA A 102 -21.91 -24.25 17.85
CA ALA A 102 -20.92 -25.23 17.45
C ALA A 102 -19.49 -24.76 17.72
N ARG A 103 -19.20 -23.48 17.44
CA ARG A 103 -17.91 -22.89 17.73
C ARG A 103 -17.54 -22.86 19.20
N PHE A 104 -18.50 -22.54 20.06
CA PHE A 104 -18.30 -22.58 21.52
C PHE A 104 -18.14 -24.03 22.03
N ARG A 105 -18.94 -24.99 21.50
CA ARG A 105 -18.80 -26.43 21.81
C ARG A 105 -17.40 -26.95 21.43
N LEU A 106 -16.93 -26.62 20.24
CA LEU A 106 -15.61 -27.05 19.76
C LEU A 106 -14.46 -26.59 20.69
N ARG A 107 -14.58 -25.36 21.23
CA ARG A 107 -13.61 -24.79 22.16
C ARG A 107 -13.83 -25.16 23.62
N LYS A 108 -14.87 -25.96 23.92
CA LYS A 108 -15.31 -26.31 25.28
C LYS A 108 -15.56 -25.05 26.16
N TRP A 109 -16.01 -23.96 25.54
CA TRP A 109 -16.35 -22.72 26.23
C TRP A 109 -17.85 -22.62 26.47
N ARG A 110 -18.22 -21.97 27.60
CA ARG A 110 -19.62 -21.57 27.83
C ARG A 110 -19.96 -20.40 26.94
N MET A 111 -21.04 -20.50 26.16
CA MET A 111 -21.53 -19.38 25.34
C MET A 111 -22.22 -18.34 26.24
N PRO A 112 -21.75 -17.06 26.26
CA PRO A 112 -22.47 -15.97 26.93
C PRO A 112 -23.82 -15.71 26.25
N LYS A 113 -24.87 -15.36 27.04
CA LYS A 113 -26.18 -15.06 26.47
C LYS A 113 -26.19 -13.94 25.45
N ALA A 114 -25.40 -12.89 25.68
CA ALA A 114 -25.29 -11.75 24.77
C ALA A 114 -24.85 -12.14 23.36
N ILE A 115 -24.05 -13.19 23.20
CA ILE A 115 -23.57 -13.64 21.87
C ILE A 115 -24.70 -14.03 20.94
N ALA A 116 -25.84 -14.51 21.48
CA ALA A 116 -26.99 -14.93 20.67
C ALA A 116 -27.57 -13.78 19.82
N VAL A 117 -27.38 -12.53 20.23
CA VAL A 117 -27.81 -11.35 19.45
C VAL A 117 -27.18 -11.31 18.05
N GLN A 118 -26.00 -11.90 17.87
CA GLN A 118 -25.33 -11.98 16.58
C GLN A 118 -26.06 -12.91 15.58
N ALA A 119 -27.00 -13.73 16.03
CA ALA A 119 -27.89 -14.51 15.17
C ALA A 119 -29.14 -13.72 14.74
N GLN A 120 -29.34 -12.50 15.22
CA GLN A 120 -30.38 -11.61 14.72
C GLN A 120 -29.95 -11.05 13.36
N VAL A 121 -30.75 -11.36 12.33
CA VAL A 121 -30.47 -11.02 10.93
C VAL A 121 -31.65 -10.21 10.37
N PRO A 122 -31.41 -9.11 9.63
CA PRO A 122 -32.49 -8.39 8.94
C PRO A 122 -33.17 -9.28 7.89
N GLU A 123 -34.49 -9.14 7.72
CA GLU A 123 -35.24 -9.81 6.65
C GLU A 123 -34.58 -9.59 5.27
N ASP A 124 -34.58 -10.63 4.44
CA ASP A 124 -33.97 -10.67 3.10
C ASP A 124 -32.45 -10.38 3.06
N ALA A 125 -31.75 -10.39 4.19
CA ALA A 125 -30.29 -10.31 4.19
C ALA A 125 -29.68 -11.66 3.80
N MET A 126 -28.72 -11.64 2.88
CA MET A 126 -27.86 -12.81 2.64
C MET A 126 -26.79 -12.85 3.73
N VAL A 127 -26.68 -13.97 4.40
CA VAL A 127 -25.67 -14.20 5.44
C VAL A 127 -24.35 -14.64 4.82
N LEU A 128 -23.27 -13.98 5.21
CA LEU A 128 -21.89 -14.38 4.92
C LEU A 128 -21.33 -15.11 6.15
N PRO A 129 -21.15 -16.44 6.10
CA PRO A 129 -20.66 -17.21 7.24
C PRO A 129 -19.27 -16.78 7.71
N ASN A 130 -19.08 -16.70 9.03
CA ASN A 130 -17.80 -16.33 9.63
C ASN A 130 -17.06 -17.55 10.18
N SER A 131 -16.07 -18.02 9.46
CA SER A 131 -15.23 -19.15 9.89
C SER A 131 -14.20 -18.77 10.97
N HIS A 132 -13.95 -17.49 11.22
CA HIS A 132 -12.91 -17.00 12.13
C HIS A 132 -13.46 -16.28 13.37
N GLY A 133 -14.74 -15.94 13.39
CA GLY A 133 -15.43 -15.25 14.49
C GLY A 133 -16.85 -15.76 14.72
N THR A 134 -17.64 -14.98 15.44
CA THR A 134 -19.05 -15.30 15.75
C THR A 134 -20.04 -14.39 15.02
N ALA A 135 -19.63 -13.17 14.67
CA ALA A 135 -20.46 -12.22 13.93
C ALA A 135 -20.48 -12.57 12.44
N PRO A 136 -21.62 -12.92 11.83
CA PRO A 136 -21.70 -13.10 10.39
C PRO A 136 -21.55 -11.75 9.67
N GLY A 137 -21.11 -11.77 8.42
CA GLY A 137 -21.32 -10.65 7.52
C GLY A 137 -22.73 -10.70 6.93
N LEU A 138 -23.22 -9.58 6.46
CA LEU A 138 -24.55 -9.45 5.90
C LEU A 138 -24.52 -8.70 4.58
N VAL A 139 -25.32 -9.13 3.61
CA VAL A 139 -25.51 -8.45 2.34
C VAL A 139 -26.98 -8.11 2.16
N LEU A 140 -27.27 -6.84 1.90
CA LEU A 140 -28.62 -6.34 1.73
C LEU A 140 -28.75 -5.56 0.41
N GLU A 141 -29.86 -5.73 -0.27
CA GLU A 141 -30.27 -4.85 -1.37
C GLU A 141 -31.12 -3.73 -0.78
N SER A 142 -30.71 -2.48 -0.97
CA SER A 142 -31.45 -1.35 -0.44
C SER A 142 -32.66 -1.07 -1.34
N ARG A 143 -33.85 -1.50 -0.96
CA ARG A 143 -35.10 -0.96 -1.51
C ARG A 143 -35.36 0.39 -0.83
N TRP A 144 -34.66 1.43 -1.28
CA TRP A 144 -34.88 2.76 -0.74
C TRP A 144 -36.26 3.25 -1.13
N GLN A 145 -37.17 3.39 -0.18
CA GLN A 145 -38.37 4.22 -0.36
C GLN A 145 -37.98 5.65 -0.04
N MET A 146 -38.10 6.54 -1.01
CA MET A 146 -37.96 7.96 -0.71
C MET A 146 -38.96 8.35 0.38
N ALA A 147 -38.58 9.26 1.29
CA ALA A 147 -39.41 9.74 2.39
C ALA A 147 -40.76 10.35 1.96
N ASP A 148 -40.96 10.53 0.64
CA ASP A 148 -42.21 10.99 0.00
C ASP A 148 -43.16 9.85 -0.42
N GLY A 149 -42.90 8.61 -0.03
CA GLY A 149 -43.75 7.47 -0.31
C GLY A 149 -43.77 6.99 -1.76
N ARG A 150 -42.96 7.55 -2.63
CA ARG A 150 -42.90 7.14 -4.05
C ARG A 150 -41.92 5.98 -4.24
N ILE A 151 -42.47 4.79 -4.41
CA ILE A 151 -41.75 3.69 -5.05
C ILE A 151 -41.49 4.11 -6.50
N GLY A 152 -40.21 4.17 -6.90
CA GLY A 152 -39.85 4.47 -8.30
C GLY A 152 -40.57 3.51 -9.25
N LYS A 153 -41.75 3.90 -9.73
CA LYS A 153 -42.51 3.14 -10.74
C LYS A 153 -41.68 3.05 -12.00
N LYS A 154 -41.51 1.84 -12.54
CA LYS A 154 -41.14 1.58 -13.90
C LYS A 154 -42.02 2.43 -14.85
N ASN A 155 -41.51 3.55 -15.33
CA ASN A 155 -42.10 4.18 -16.49
C ASN A 155 -41.75 3.36 -17.73
N GLY A 156 -42.63 2.45 -18.08
CA GLY A 156 -42.64 1.75 -19.36
C GLY A 156 -42.95 2.69 -20.49
N GLY A 157 -42.02 3.52 -20.90
CA GLY A 157 -42.05 4.33 -22.10
C GLY A 157 -41.07 3.75 -23.11
N ARG A 158 -41.58 3.00 -24.11
CA ARG A 158 -40.83 2.61 -25.29
C ARG A 158 -40.32 3.86 -26.01
N ARG A 159 -39.05 4.24 -25.83
CA ARG A 159 -38.29 5.04 -26.78
C ARG A 159 -37.40 4.11 -27.57
N LYS A 160 -37.61 4.04 -28.87
CA LYS A 160 -36.73 3.38 -29.84
C LYS A 160 -35.31 3.97 -29.67
N ALA A 161 -34.35 3.12 -29.37
CA ALA A 161 -32.94 3.49 -29.35
C ALA A 161 -32.38 3.27 -30.75
N GLU A 162 -32.11 4.35 -31.46
CA GLU A 162 -31.15 4.38 -32.55
C GLU A 162 -29.82 4.84 -31.99
N GLY A 163 -28.78 4.00 -32.09
CA GLY A 163 -27.42 4.30 -31.67
C GLY A 163 -26.88 3.26 -30.72
N GLY A 164 -25.90 2.47 -31.16
CA GLY A 164 -25.26 1.38 -30.44
C GLY A 164 -24.52 1.78 -29.16
N GLY A 165 -25.29 2.09 -28.11
CA GLY A 165 -24.83 2.26 -26.73
C GLY A 165 -25.22 1.02 -25.94
N ARG A 166 -24.27 0.49 -25.13
CA ARG A 166 -24.51 -0.54 -24.13
C ARG A 166 -25.79 -0.23 -23.35
N PRO A 167 -26.59 -1.25 -22.94
CA PRO A 167 -27.75 -1.01 -22.10
C PRO A 167 -27.29 -0.26 -20.83
N SER A 168 -27.82 0.95 -20.64
CA SER A 168 -27.68 1.67 -19.41
C SER A 168 -28.27 0.79 -18.33
N ARG A 169 -27.49 0.44 -17.30
CA ARG A 169 -28.01 -0.18 -16.08
C ARG A 169 -29.17 0.69 -15.60
N SER A 170 -30.38 0.18 -15.74
CA SER A 170 -31.56 0.81 -15.15
C SER A 170 -31.36 0.77 -13.65
N ASN A 171 -30.87 1.87 -13.08
CA ASN A 171 -30.66 2.19 -11.66
C ASN A 171 -30.70 0.95 -10.74
N PRO A 172 -29.61 0.15 -10.65
CA PRO A 172 -29.59 -0.99 -9.74
C PRO A 172 -29.60 -0.41 -8.31
N GLN A 173 -30.42 -1.01 -7.47
CA GLN A 173 -30.46 -0.61 -6.06
C GLN A 173 -29.07 -0.78 -5.45
N PRO A 174 -28.59 0.15 -4.62
CA PRO A 174 -27.29 0.01 -3.98
C PRO A 174 -27.18 -1.28 -3.20
N LEU A 175 -26.05 -1.95 -3.34
CA LEU A 175 -25.71 -3.13 -2.55
C LEU A 175 -25.04 -2.68 -1.26
N LEU A 176 -25.57 -3.10 -0.12
CA LEU A 176 -24.99 -2.82 1.19
C LEU A 176 -24.38 -4.09 1.77
N ILE A 177 -23.12 -4.03 2.17
CA ILE A 177 -22.38 -5.16 2.74
C ILE A 177 -21.87 -4.75 4.12
N LEU A 178 -22.26 -5.53 5.15
CA LEU A 178 -21.79 -5.36 6.52
C LEU A 178 -20.77 -6.44 6.84
N LEU A 179 -19.61 -6.05 7.37
CA LEU A 179 -18.51 -6.94 7.70
C LEU A 179 -18.05 -6.76 9.14
N PRO A 180 -17.57 -7.83 9.82
CA PRO A 180 -17.04 -7.72 11.17
C PRO A 180 -15.81 -6.83 11.24
N GLY A 181 -15.58 -6.19 12.40
CA GLY A 181 -14.45 -5.29 12.64
C GLY A 181 -13.07 -5.98 12.67
N PRO A 182 -12.87 -7.10 13.38
CA PRO A 182 -11.56 -7.70 13.52
C PRO A 182 -10.95 -8.11 12.17
N PRO A 183 -9.72 -7.64 11.81
CA PRO A 183 -9.09 -7.94 10.51
C PRO A 183 -8.96 -9.44 10.19
N ARG A 184 -8.78 -10.29 11.23
CA ARG A 184 -8.71 -11.75 11.10
C ARG A 184 -10.03 -12.38 10.63
N GLU A 185 -11.15 -11.69 10.82
CA GLU A 185 -12.49 -12.11 10.42
C GLU A 185 -12.88 -11.49 9.09
N LEU A 186 -12.66 -10.17 8.97
CA LEU A 186 -12.96 -9.38 7.78
C LEU A 186 -12.22 -9.88 6.54
N LYS A 187 -10.89 -10.04 6.64
CA LYS A 187 -10.06 -10.34 5.46
C LYS A 187 -10.46 -11.64 4.75
N PRO A 188 -10.56 -12.82 5.43
CA PRO A 188 -10.97 -14.04 4.75
C PRO A 188 -12.42 -13.99 4.27
N MET A 189 -13.32 -13.32 4.98
CA MET A 189 -14.70 -13.14 4.54
C MET A 189 -14.77 -12.29 3.27
N PHE A 190 -14.02 -11.21 3.25
CA PHE A 190 -13.92 -10.32 2.08
C PHE A 190 -13.36 -11.06 0.85
N ASP A 191 -12.22 -11.74 0.98
CA ASP A 191 -11.57 -12.41 -0.16
C ASP A 191 -12.38 -13.60 -0.67
N ASN A 192 -12.92 -14.42 0.24
CA ASN A 192 -13.53 -15.70 -0.13
C ASN A 192 -15.04 -15.61 -0.41
N GLN A 193 -15.71 -14.55 0.03
CA GLN A 193 -17.16 -14.43 -0.13
C GLN A 193 -17.57 -13.12 -0.84
N VAL A 194 -17.06 -11.95 -0.39
CA VAL A 194 -17.46 -10.67 -0.98
C VAL A 194 -16.90 -10.50 -2.39
N MET A 195 -15.62 -10.79 -2.62
CA MET A 195 -15.02 -10.65 -3.94
C MET A 195 -15.67 -11.54 -5.01
N PRO A 196 -15.96 -12.84 -4.76
CA PRO A 196 -16.74 -13.66 -5.69
C PRO A 196 -18.15 -13.12 -5.92
N LEU A 197 -18.87 -12.75 -4.85
CA LEU A 197 -20.22 -12.19 -4.94
C LEU A 197 -20.28 -10.94 -5.84
N LEU A 198 -19.33 -10.03 -5.70
CA LEU A 198 -19.27 -8.83 -6.52
C LEU A 198 -19.04 -9.15 -8.01
N ARG A 199 -18.25 -10.19 -8.32
CA ARG A 199 -18.08 -10.67 -9.71
C ARG A 199 -19.38 -11.23 -10.26
N GLU A 200 -20.06 -12.10 -9.51
CA GLU A 200 -21.35 -12.70 -9.89
C GLU A 200 -22.43 -11.64 -10.11
N ARG A 201 -22.45 -10.62 -9.26
CA ARG A 201 -23.39 -9.48 -9.35
C ARG A 201 -23.03 -8.48 -10.48
N GLY A 202 -21.98 -8.74 -11.25
CA GLY A 202 -21.57 -7.93 -12.38
C GLY A 202 -20.96 -6.57 -12.02
N PHE A 203 -20.39 -6.44 -10.82
CA PHE A 203 -19.63 -5.24 -10.43
C PHE A 203 -18.26 -5.19 -11.09
N ALA A 204 -17.74 -6.34 -11.55
CA ALA A 204 -16.43 -6.41 -12.17
C ALA A 204 -16.43 -5.79 -13.59
N GLU A 205 -15.49 -4.90 -13.82
CA GLU A 205 -15.14 -4.36 -15.15
C GLU A 205 -13.71 -4.76 -15.50
N ALA A 206 -13.39 -4.82 -16.79
CA ALA A 206 -12.01 -5.03 -17.20
C ALA A 206 -11.17 -3.81 -16.79
N VAL A 207 -10.25 -4.02 -15.87
CA VAL A 207 -9.30 -3.02 -15.39
C VAL A 207 -7.92 -3.64 -15.32
N GLU A 208 -6.94 -2.85 -15.63
CA GLU A 208 -5.53 -3.21 -15.48
C GLU A 208 -4.84 -2.11 -14.67
N CYS A 209 -4.10 -2.50 -13.65
CA CYS A 209 -3.28 -1.60 -12.84
C CYS A 209 -1.82 -2.01 -12.99
N ARG A 210 -0.97 -1.05 -13.28
CA ARG A 210 0.49 -1.20 -13.32
C ARG A 210 1.11 -0.20 -12.35
N VAL A 211 2.04 -0.66 -11.56
CA VAL A 211 2.83 0.21 -10.69
C VAL A 211 4.28 0.18 -11.18
N LEU A 212 4.81 1.36 -11.47
CA LEU A 212 6.21 1.57 -11.82
C LEU A 212 6.87 2.33 -10.69
N ARG A 213 7.81 1.72 -10.01
CA ARG A 213 8.53 2.33 -8.91
C ARG A 213 9.78 3.02 -9.41
N THR A 214 9.92 4.31 -9.06
CA THR A 214 11.05 5.14 -9.48
C THR A 214 11.89 5.57 -8.27
N VAL A 215 13.17 5.88 -8.50
CA VAL A 215 14.10 6.35 -7.48
C VAL A 215 14.92 7.53 -7.97
N GLY A 216 15.22 8.46 -7.08
CA GLY A 216 16.14 9.59 -7.34
C GLY A 216 15.52 10.75 -8.13
N MET A 217 14.19 10.79 -8.30
CA MET A 217 13.50 11.88 -8.98
C MET A 217 12.24 12.28 -8.20
N GLY A 218 11.97 13.57 -8.09
CA GLY A 218 10.78 14.09 -7.41
C GLY A 218 9.49 13.89 -8.23
N GLU A 219 8.34 13.92 -7.54
CA GLU A 219 7.02 13.68 -8.14
C GLU A 219 6.71 14.60 -9.31
N SER A 220 6.95 15.91 -9.18
CA SER A 220 6.68 16.88 -10.24
C SER A 220 7.47 16.60 -11.53
N TRP A 221 8.73 16.19 -11.41
CA TRP A 221 9.54 15.80 -12.57
C TRP A 221 9.02 14.51 -13.24
N VAL A 222 8.65 13.52 -12.44
CA VAL A 222 8.06 12.28 -12.96
C VAL A 222 6.73 12.59 -13.67
N ALA A 223 5.88 13.42 -13.06
CA ALA A 223 4.59 13.83 -13.63
C ALA A 223 4.77 14.60 -14.95
N GLU A 224 5.70 15.55 -15.03
CA GLU A 224 6.01 16.29 -16.24
C GLU A 224 6.36 15.40 -17.44
N ILE A 225 7.03 14.28 -17.17
CA ILE A 225 7.42 13.30 -18.21
C ILE A 225 6.25 12.38 -18.57
N VAL A 226 5.44 11.99 -17.60
CA VAL A 226 4.42 10.92 -17.77
C VAL A 226 3.07 11.47 -18.25
N GLU A 227 2.60 12.59 -17.72
CA GLU A 227 1.26 13.12 -18.04
C GLU A 227 1.04 13.39 -19.54
N PRO A 228 2.02 13.90 -20.33
CA PRO A 228 1.83 14.06 -21.77
C PRO A 228 1.51 12.75 -22.51
N LEU A 229 1.93 11.60 -21.97
CA LEU A 229 1.71 10.30 -22.61
C LEU A 229 0.26 9.80 -22.52
N ILE A 230 -0.50 10.32 -21.54
CA ILE A 230 -1.89 9.90 -21.26
C ILE A 230 -2.93 10.97 -21.61
N ARG A 231 -2.49 12.19 -21.90
CA ARG A 231 -3.39 13.32 -22.17
C ARG A 231 -4.42 12.99 -23.26
N GLY A 232 -5.72 13.18 -22.94
CA GLY A 232 -6.82 12.95 -23.85
C GLY A 232 -7.21 11.47 -24.03
N ARG A 233 -6.58 10.52 -23.35
CA ARG A 233 -6.94 9.09 -23.41
C ARG A 233 -8.10 8.77 -22.48
N ARG A 234 -9.19 8.28 -23.02
CA ARG A 234 -10.36 7.84 -22.22
C ARG A 234 -10.05 6.51 -21.52
N GLY A 235 -10.52 6.36 -20.29
CA GLY A 235 -10.35 5.13 -19.52
C GLY A 235 -8.93 4.90 -19.01
N VAL A 236 -8.08 5.93 -19.03
CA VAL A 236 -6.71 5.91 -18.48
C VAL A 236 -6.61 6.92 -17.36
N GLU A 237 -6.09 6.47 -16.23
CA GLU A 237 -5.80 7.29 -15.05
C GLU A 237 -4.35 7.07 -14.62
N ILE A 238 -3.69 8.13 -14.16
CA ILE A 238 -2.38 8.06 -13.50
C ILE A 238 -2.52 8.58 -12.08
N GLY A 239 -1.86 7.91 -11.16
CA GLY A 239 -1.66 8.36 -9.79
C GLY A 239 -0.19 8.33 -9.42
N TYR A 240 0.21 9.25 -8.55
CA TYR A 240 1.56 9.30 -8.01
C TYR A 240 1.51 9.09 -6.50
N CYS A 241 2.48 8.37 -5.97
CA CYS A 241 2.66 8.23 -4.53
C CYS A 241 4.13 8.46 -4.19
N ALA A 242 4.41 9.68 -3.69
CA ALA A 242 5.75 10.07 -3.30
C ALA A 242 6.11 9.53 -1.91
N ARG A 243 7.33 9.06 -1.80
CA ARG A 243 8.03 8.68 -0.58
C ARG A 243 9.43 9.30 -0.62
N PRO A 244 10.16 9.34 0.50
CA PRO A 244 11.52 9.86 0.47
C PRO A 244 12.38 9.18 -0.60
N ASN A 245 12.80 9.96 -1.61
CA ASN A 245 13.59 9.54 -2.77
C ASN A 245 12.95 8.47 -3.68
N GLU A 246 11.64 8.24 -3.59
CA GLU A 246 10.89 7.33 -4.46
C GLU A 246 9.58 7.96 -4.92
N VAL A 247 9.12 7.58 -6.11
CA VAL A 247 7.77 7.87 -6.60
C VAL A 247 7.21 6.64 -7.28
N ASP A 248 6.05 6.17 -6.80
CA ASP A 248 5.29 5.14 -7.51
C ASP A 248 4.41 5.83 -8.57
N VAL A 249 4.53 5.41 -9.80
CA VAL A 249 3.64 5.78 -10.90
C VAL A 249 2.61 4.67 -11.07
N ARG A 250 1.35 4.95 -10.77
CA ARG A 250 0.24 4.00 -10.90
C ARG A 250 -0.52 4.29 -12.19
N LEU A 251 -0.40 3.42 -13.16
CA LEU A 251 -1.16 3.44 -14.40
C LEU A 251 -2.39 2.55 -14.25
N ILE A 252 -3.58 3.12 -14.39
CA ILE A 252 -4.85 2.40 -14.34
C ILE A 252 -5.52 2.56 -15.71
N THR A 253 -5.85 1.43 -16.34
CA THR A 253 -6.57 1.41 -17.61
C THR A 253 -7.85 0.60 -17.48
N ARG A 254 -8.91 1.01 -18.20
CA ARG A 254 -10.25 0.44 -18.08
C ARG A 254 -10.86 0.12 -19.43
N GLY A 255 -11.79 -0.84 -19.44
CA GLY A 255 -12.57 -1.23 -20.63
C GLY A 255 -11.99 -2.44 -21.35
N PRO A 256 -12.58 -2.85 -22.49
CA PRO A 256 -12.22 -4.10 -23.17
C PRO A 256 -10.74 -4.23 -23.58
N SER A 257 -10.09 -3.09 -23.88
CA SER A 257 -8.68 -3.01 -24.25
C SER A 257 -7.75 -2.64 -23.09
N ALA A 258 -8.21 -2.72 -21.84
CA ALA A 258 -7.45 -2.25 -20.68
C ALA A 258 -6.02 -2.79 -20.66
N ARG A 259 -5.84 -4.09 -20.83
CA ARG A 259 -4.52 -4.73 -20.83
C ARG A 259 -3.60 -4.24 -21.95
N ALA A 260 -4.10 -4.23 -23.18
CA ALA A 260 -3.31 -3.78 -24.33
C ALA A 260 -2.90 -2.30 -24.21
N THR A 261 -3.82 -1.46 -23.68
CA THR A 261 -3.54 -0.05 -23.41
C THR A 261 -2.53 0.12 -22.28
N ALA A 262 -2.60 -0.70 -21.24
CA ALA A 262 -1.62 -0.69 -20.16
C ALA A 262 -0.23 -1.09 -20.66
N ASP A 263 -0.13 -2.17 -21.43
CA ASP A 263 1.13 -2.66 -21.99
C ASP A 263 1.79 -1.61 -22.90
N GLU A 264 1.01 -0.95 -23.78
CA GLU A 264 1.50 0.14 -24.63
C GLU A 264 2.05 1.31 -23.82
N LEU A 265 1.24 1.78 -22.85
CA LEU A 265 1.60 2.94 -22.04
C LEU A 265 2.77 2.66 -21.10
N GLU A 266 2.80 1.49 -20.47
CA GLU A 266 3.92 1.06 -19.65
C GLU A 266 5.24 1.07 -20.46
N ALA A 267 5.23 0.50 -21.67
CA ALA A 267 6.41 0.50 -22.53
C ALA A 267 6.86 1.93 -22.88
N ARG A 268 5.93 2.85 -23.12
CA ARG A 268 6.24 4.28 -23.38
C ARG A 268 6.81 4.97 -22.15
N ILE A 269 6.20 4.76 -20.98
CA ILE A 269 6.67 5.34 -19.72
C ILE A 269 8.07 4.82 -19.40
N ARG A 270 8.29 3.50 -19.50
CA ARG A 270 9.63 2.90 -19.28
C ARG A 270 10.68 3.49 -20.20
N ARG A 271 10.36 3.73 -21.47
CA ARG A 271 11.27 4.37 -22.43
C ARG A 271 11.62 5.80 -22.04
N LYS A 272 10.66 6.55 -21.52
CA LYS A 272 10.85 7.97 -21.14
C LYS A 272 11.57 8.14 -19.80
N LEU A 273 11.20 7.36 -18.80
CA LEU A 273 11.81 7.41 -17.46
C LEU A 273 13.12 6.61 -17.37
N GLY A 274 13.29 5.60 -18.24
CA GLY A 274 14.55 4.86 -18.34
C GLY A 274 15.03 4.27 -17.02
N GLY A 275 16.31 4.49 -16.74
CA GLY A 275 17.00 3.92 -15.60
C GLY A 275 16.53 4.38 -14.20
N ILE A 276 15.61 5.35 -14.10
CA ILE A 276 15.05 5.70 -12.79
C ILE A 276 13.96 4.71 -12.32
N ILE A 277 13.35 3.95 -13.23
CA ILE A 277 12.45 2.85 -12.84
C ILE A 277 13.30 1.69 -12.36
N PHE A 278 13.06 1.28 -11.10
CA PHE A 278 13.80 0.17 -10.53
C PHE A 278 12.96 -1.13 -10.42
N GLY A 279 11.62 -1.04 -10.41
CA GLY A 279 10.78 -2.21 -10.23
C GLY A 279 9.29 -1.95 -10.45
N GLY A 280 8.48 -2.93 -10.09
CA GLY A 280 7.03 -2.92 -10.06
C GLY A 280 6.45 -2.83 -8.65
N GLU A 281 5.16 -3.16 -8.51
CA GLU A 281 4.36 -2.95 -7.29
C GLU A 281 4.98 -3.52 -6.01
N ASN A 282 5.53 -4.74 -6.09
CA ASN A 282 6.04 -5.47 -4.94
C ASN A 282 7.56 -5.39 -4.77
N ASP A 283 8.26 -4.70 -5.67
CA ASP A 283 9.71 -4.59 -5.60
C ASP A 283 10.14 -3.50 -4.61
N ARG A 284 10.97 -3.87 -3.62
CA ARG A 284 11.78 -2.90 -2.88
C ARG A 284 13.14 -2.80 -3.57
N LEU A 285 13.82 -1.67 -3.43
CA LEU A 285 15.09 -1.44 -4.12
C LEU A 285 16.17 -2.44 -3.67
N GLU A 286 16.21 -2.79 -2.39
CA GLU A 286 17.08 -3.83 -1.85
C GLU A 286 16.78 -5.22 -2.43
N ASP A 287 15.50 -5.57 -2.66
CA ASP A 287 15.13 -6.85 -3.28
C ASP A 287 15.66 -6.94 -4.71
N VAL A 288 15.55 -5.84 -5.46
CA VAL A 288 16.06 -5.75 -6.84
C VAL A 288 17.58 -5.89 -6.86
N VAL A 289 18.28 -5.18 -5.96
CA VAL A 289 19.75 -5.23 -5.88
C VAL A 289 20.23 -6.64 -5.52
N VAL A 290 19.66 -7.27 -4.49
CA VAL A 290 20.07 -8.62 -4.06
C VAL A 290 19.79 -9.66 -5.15
N ARG A 291 18.61 -9.62 -5.78
CA ARG A 291 18.24 -10.48 -6.89
C ARG A 291 19.23 -10.36 -8.07
N GLU A 292 19.63 -9.14 -8.39
CA GLU A 292 20.53 -8.88 -9.49
C GLU A 292 21.98 -9.31 -9.18
N LEU A 293 22.44 -9.10 -7.93
CA LEU A 293 23.72 -9.63 -7.46
C LEU A 293 23.77 -11.16 -7.52
N ILE A 294 22.72 -11.85 -7.08
CA ILE A 294 22.62 -13.32 -7.18
C ILE A 294 22.67 -13.76 -8.65
N ARG A 295 21.86 -13.14 -9.51
CA ARG A 295 21.81 -13.45 -10.95
C ARG A 295 23.19 -13.32 -11.63
N GLN A 296 23.95 -12.30 -11.25
CA GLN A 296 25.29 -12.03 -11.81
C GLN A 296 26.43 -12.71 -11.04
N ARG A 297 26.11 -13.42 -9.94
CA ARG A 297 27.10 -14.04 -9.04
C ARG A 297 28.11 -13.05 -8.49
N GLN A 298 27.66 -11.82 -8.18
CA GLN A 298 28.52 -10.77 -7.66
C GLN A 298 28.28 -10.56 -6.17
N LYS A 299 29.33 -10.11 -5.48
CA LYS A 299 29.36 -9.92 -4.03
C LYS A 299 29.43 -8.45 -3.68
N LEU A 300 28.82 -8.11 -2.56
CA LEU A 300 28.73 -6.74 -2.03
C LEU A 300 29.22 -6.70 -0.58
N ALA A 301 29.92 -5.63 -0.23
CA ALA A 301 30.27 -5.31 1.15
C ALA A 301 30.05 -3.81 1.41
N THR A 302 29.82 -3.41 2.68
CA THR A 302 29.50 -2.02 3.06
C THR A 302 30.33 -1.51 4.23
N ALA A 303 30.77 -0.24 4.16
CA ALA A 303 31.39 0.50 5.25
C ALA A 303 30.58 1.77 5.53
N GLU A 304 29.82 1.75 6.62
CA GLU A 304 28.85 2.77 6.97
C GLU A 304 29.29 3.62 8.15
N SER A 305 29.10 4.95 8.06
CA SER A 305 29.28 5.85 9.18
C SER A 305 27.93 6.45 9.63
N CYS A 306 27.47 7.52 8.97
CA CYS A 306 26.26 8.23 9.38
C CYS A 306 24.94 7.42 9.25
N THR A 307 24.91 6.38 8.46
CA THR A 307 23.77 5.47 8.29
C THR A 307 23.69 4.39 9.37
N GLY A 308 24.83 4.12 10.05
CA GLY A 308 24.86 3.27 11.26
C GLY A 308 24.41 1.84 11.04
N GLY A 309 24.75 1.23 9.90
CA GLY A 309 24.39 -0.14 9.57
C GLY A 309 23.03 -0.30 8.87
N LEU A 310 22.32 0.80 8.54
CA LEU A 310 21.00 0.70 7.91
C LEU A 310 21.06 0.09 6.50
N LEU A 311 22.12 0.37 5.72
CA LEU A 311 22.28 -0.25 4.39
C LEU A 311 22.48 -1.76 4.52
N ALA A 312 23.35 -2.20 5.39
CA ALA A 312 23.57 -3.61 5.69
C ALA A 312 22.29 -4.30 6.20
N ASN A 313 21.57 -3.65 7.11
CA ASN A 313 20.28 -4.15 7.61
C ASN A 313 19.25 -4.31 6.49
N ARG A 314 19.10 -3.35 5.59
CA ARG A 314 18.17 -3.43 4.46
C ARG A 314 18.51 -4.61 3.55
N ILE A 315 19.78 -4.80 3.22
CA ILE A 315 20.24 -5.91 2.39
C ILE A 315 19.98 -7.26 3.08
N THR A 316 20.29 -7.39 4.35
CA THR A 316 20.14 -8.64 5.11
C THR A 316 18.69 -9.00 5.42
N ASN A 317 17.75 -8.05 5.32
CA ASN A 317 16.31 -8.33 5.37
C ASN A 317 15.76 -9.03 4.12
N VAL A 318 16.56 -9.15 3.06
CA VAL A 318 16.17 -9.86 1.83
C VAL A 318 16.59 -11.33 1.94
N SER A 319 15.65 -12.25 1.72
CA SER A 319 15.95 -13.67 1.68
C SER A 319 16.95 -14.00 0.57
N GLY A 320 17.95 -14.81 0.87
CA GLY A 320 19.05 -15.15 -0.07
C GLY A 320 20.21 -14.14 -0.06
N SER A 321 20.13 -13.06 0.70
CA SER A 321 21.20 -12.05 0.78
C SER A 321 22.55 -12.63 1.25
N SER A 322 22.56 -13.70 2.05
CA SER A 322 23.80 -14.40 2.48
C SER A 322 24.64 -14.95 1.34
N GLU A 323 24.05 -15.16 0.17
CA GLU A 323 24.79 -15.58 -1.02
C GLU A 323 25.65 -14.46 -1.61
N VAL A 324 25.31 -13.20 -1.37
CA VAL A 324 25.87 -12.03 -2.05
C VAL A 324 26.44 -10.96 -1.13
N PHE A 325 26.00 -10.90 0.10
CA PHE A 325 26.46 -9.91 1.07
C PHE A 325 27.51 -10.52 2.00
N LEU A 326 28.76 -10.07 1.87
CA LEU A 326 29.88 -10.67 2.58
C LEU A 326 30.08 -10.05 3.97
N GLU A 327 30.04 -8.72 4.07
CA GLU A 327 30.31 -8.00 5.31
C GLU A 327 29.70 -6.61 5.27
N GLY A 328 29.25 -6.13 6.45
CA GLY A 328 28.88 -4.73 6.68
C GLY A 328 29.51 -4.23 7.99
N VAL A 329 30.35 -3.20 7.90
CA VAL A 329 30.98 -2.59 9.06
C VAL A 329 30.41 -1.22 9.36
N VAL A 330 30.26 -0.88 10.64
CA VAL A 330 29.87 0.45 11.10
C VAL A 330 31.12 1.19 11.60
N CYS A 331 31.75 1.93 10.69
CA CYS A 331 32.95 2.71 10.96
C CYS A 331 32.58 4.11 11.51
N TYR A 332 32.06 4.17 12.78
CA TYR A 332 31.48 5.42 13.28
C TYR A 332 32.55 6.42 13.74
N SER A 333 33.59 5.96 14.44
CA SER A 333 34.73 6.81 14.82
C SER A 333 35.81 6.86 13.73
N ASN A 334 36.76 7.80 13.84
CA ASN A 334 37.89 7.87 12.94
C ASN A 334 38.81 6.65 13.05
N GLU A 335 39.04 6.17 14.28
CA GLU A 335 39.80 4.96 14.54
C GLU A 335 39.20 3.73 13.91
N ALA A 336 37.85 3.63 13.95
CA ALA A 336 37.13 2.54 13.29
C ALA A 336 37.26 2.62 11.74
N LYS A 337 37.25 3.82 11.15
CA LYS A 337 37.49 3.99 9.71
C LYS A 337 38.86 3.48 9.27
N VAL A 338 39.89 3.79 10.08
CA VAL A 338 41.25 3.30 9.80
C VAL A 338 41.33 1.79 9.98
N ARG A 339 40.89 1.29 11.13
CA ARG A 339 41.03 -0.12 11.53
C ARG A 339 40.21 -1.07 10.64
N ASP A 340 38.92 -0.73 10.40
CA ASP A 340 37.95 -1.66 9.84
C ASP A 340 37.76 -1.51 8.32
N ALA A 341 38.04 -0.34 7.78
CA ALA A 341 37.94 -0.06 6.36
C ALA A 341 39.26 0.43 5.71
N GLY A 342 40.35 0.53 6.47
CA GLY A 342 41.65 0.89 5.95
C GLY A 342 41.76 2.33 5.40
N VAL A 343 40.98 3.25 5.96
CA VAL A 343 41.09 4.69 5.63
C VAL A 343 42.45 5.21 6.14
N GLU A 344 43.15 5.95 5.29
CA GLU A 344 44.44 6.53 5.64
C GLU A 344 44.28 7.65 6.71
N ALA A 345 45.07 7.61 7.77
CA ALA A 345 45.06 8.66 8.81
C ALA A 345 45.38 10.04 8.23
N ALA A 346 46.26 10.08 7.22
CA ALA A 346 46.60 11.30 6.49
C ALA A 346 45.37 11.91 5.74
N THR A 347 44.54 11.07 5.14
CA THR A 347 43.30 11.51 4.45
C THR A 347 42.31 12.10 5.44
N LEU A 348 42.15 11.47 6.61
CA LEU A 348 41.29 11.99 7.68
C LEU A 348 41.79 13.36 8.18
N THR A 349 43.11 13.54 8.30
CA THR A 349 43.71 14.80 8.75
C THR A 349 43.54 15.91 7.69
N ALA A 350 43.75 15.59 6.41
CA ALA A 350 43.72 16.56 5.36
C ALA A 350 42.32 16.99 4.94
N HIS A 351 41.34 16.04 4.89
CA HIS A 351 40.01 16.25 4.33
C HIS A 351 38.88 16.18 5.38
N GLY A 352 39.19 15.64 6.57
CA GLY A 352 38.23 15.36 7.63
C GLY A 352 37.36 14.16 7.29
N ALA A 353 36.71 13.61 8.30
CA ALA A 353 35.94 12.36 8.20
C ALA A 353 34.78 12.41 7.18
N VAL A 354 34.23 13.61 6.92
CA VAL A 354 33.12 13.81 5.96
C VAL A 354 33.68 14.46 4.70
N SER A 355 34.10 13.62 3.76
CA SER A 355 34.71 14.03 2.49
C SER A 355 34.56 12.95 1.42
N ALA A 356 34.75 13.31 0.16
CA ALA A 356 34.69 12.37 -0.96
C ALA A 356 35.85 11.35 -0.90
N GLU A 357 37.02 11.81 -0.46
CA GLU A 357 38.23 11.02 -0.29
C GLU A 357 37.98 9.88 0.72
N VAL A 358 37.49 10.22 1.90
CA VAL A 358 37.18 9.22 2.94
C VAL A 358 36.08 8.26 2.48
N ALA A 359 35.04 8.73 1.77
CA ALA A 359 34.01 7.84 1.22
C ALA A 359 34.60 6.84 0.22
N ARG A 360 35.50 7.27 -0.65
CA ARG A 360 36.20 6.38 -1.60
C ARG A 360 37.04 5.34 -0.88
N GLU A 361 37.84 5.78 0.06
CA GLU A 361 38.68 4.85 0.84
C GLU A 361 37.88 3.85 1.65
N LEU A 362 36.73 4.24 2.23
CA LEU A 362 35.79 3.33 2.87
C LEU A 362 35.27 2.26 1.89
N ALA A 363 34.86 2.65 0.68
CA ALA A 363 34.35 1.74 -0.34
C ALA A 363 35.44 0.80 -0.88
N GLU A 364 36.62 1.32 -1.17
CA GLU A 364 37.75 0.55 -1.67
C GLU A 364 38.31 -0.38 -0.61
N GLY A 365 38.44 0.11 0.62
CA GLY A 365 38.97 -0.64 1.74
C GLY A 365 38.11 -1.83 2.10
N ILE A 366 36.78 -1.65 2.23
CA ILE A 366 35.89 -2.78 2.53
C ILE A 366 35.84 -3.77 1.36
N ARG A 367 35.86 -3.29 0.12
CA ARG A 367 35.91 -4.17 -1.06
C ARG A 367 37.19 -5.01 -1.08
N ARG A 368 38.34 -4.41 -0.85
CA ARG A 368 39.65 -5.09 -0.81
C ARG A 368 39.73 -6.09 0.34
N ARG A 369 39.25 -5.70 1.53
CA ARG A 369 39.31 -6.52 2.75
C ARG A 369 38.47 -7.80 2.59
N THR A 370 37.29 -7.70 1.97
CA THR A 370 36.34 -8.82 1.84
C THR A 370 36.50 -9.62 0.57
N GLY A 371 37.19 -9.08 -0.45
CA GLY A 371 37.23 -9.66 -1.78
C GLY A 371 35.89 -9.51 -2.54
N ALA A 372 34.98 -8.64 -2.11
CA ALA A 372 33.72 -8.39 -2.79
C ALA A 372 33.92 -7.76 -4.18
N ASP A 373 32.98 -7.96 -5.09
CA ASP A 373 32.98 -7.30 -6.39
C ASP A 373 32.66 -5.81 -6.27
N PHE A 374 31.77 -5.48 -5.31
CA PHE A 374 31.39 -4.12 -4.99
C PHE A 374 31.61 -3.79 -3.52
N GLY A 375 32.13 -2.60 -3.26
CA GLY A 375 32.21 -2.00 -1.92
C GLY A 375 31.48 -0.68 -1.87
N VAL A 376 30.63 -0.47 -0.87
CA VAL A 376 29.96 0.82 -0.64
C VAL A 376 30.55 1.49 0.59
N GLY A 377 30.95 2.77 0.47
CA GLY A 377 31.44 3.63 1.54
C GLY A 377 30.52 4.83 1.77
N ILE A 378 30.11 5.06 3.01
CA ILE A 378 29.20 6.17 3.35
C ILE A 378 29.74 6.96 4.54
N THR A 379 29.88 8.28 4.35
CA THR A 379 30.21 9.21 5.44
C THR A 379 29.42 10.52 5.27
N GLY A 380 28.95 11.12 6.38
CA GLY A 380 28.10 12.31 6.32
C GLY A 380 27.67 12.84 7.68
N ILE A 381 26.87 13.91 7.67
CA ILE A 381 26.35 14.62 8.84
C ILE A 381 24.83 14.52 8.85
N ALA A 382 24.30 13.53 9.54
CA ALA A 382 22.86 13.28 9.61
C ALA A 382 22.06 14.32 10.42
N GLY A 383 22.75 15.13 11.25
CA GLY A 383 22.09 16.11 12.13
C GLY A 383 21.42 15.47 13.37
N PRO A 384 20.70 16.29 14.18
CA PRO A 384 20.43 17.72 13.97
C PRO A 384 21.65 18.64 14.23
N THR A 385 22.72 18.14 14.85
CA THR A 385 23.94 18.86 15.19
C THR A 385 25.14 18.42 14.33
N GLY A 386 26.31 19.06 14.51
CA GLY A 386 27.56 18.67 13.87
C GLY A 386 27.82 19.29 12.50
N GLY A 387 26.93 20.13 12.00
CA GLY A 387 27.14 20.88 10.75
C GLY A 387 27.96 22.16 10.97
N THR A 388 28.63 22.59 9.88
CA THR A 388 29.29 23.89 9.75
C THR A 388 28.79 24.57 8.44
N GLU A 389 29.17 25.82 8.20
CA GLU A 389 28.85 26.51 6.92
C GLU A 389 29.39 25.75 5.70
N VAL A 390 30.60 25.19 5.80
CA VAL A 390 31.24 24.44 4.71
C VAL A 390 30.73 23.01 4.61
N LYS A 391 30.41 22.37 5.74
CA LYS A 391 29.87 21.01 5.83
C LYS A 391 28.52 21.04 6.57
N PRO A 392 27.42 21.43 5.91
CA PRO A 392 26.12 21.59 6.56
C PRO A 392 25.53 20.26 7.01
N VAL A 393 24.58 20.33 7.95
CA VAL A 393 23.70 19.18 8.27
C VAL A 393 23.01 18.71 7.00
N GLY A 394 22.94 17.41 6.80
CA GLY A 394 22.42 16.76 5.59
C GLY A 394 23.48 16.45 4.53
N LEU A 395 24.71 16.96 4.67
CA LEU A 395 25.81 16.62 3.76
C LEU A 395 26.20 15.14 3.92
N VAL A 396 26.31 14.45 2.79
CA VAL A 396 26.76 13.05 2.72
C VAL A 396 27.62 12.82 1.49
N PHE A 397 28.62 11.96 1.63
CA PHE A 397 29.37 11.37 0.54
C PHE A 397 29.10 9.87 0.51
N ILE A 398 28.72 9.35 -0.67
CA ILE A 398 28.42 7.95 -0.92
C ILE A 398 29.33 7.50 -2.05
N ALA A 399 30.17 6.51 -1.79
CA ALA A 399 31.06 5.95 -2.79
C ALA A 399 30.72 4.51 -3.10
N LEU A 400 30.86 4.13 -4.36
CA LEU A 400 30.75 2.76 -4.87
C LEU A 400 32.07 2.40 -5.56
N SER A 401 32.77 1.42 -5.03
CA SER A 401 33.93 0.81 -5.67
C SER A 401 33.51 -0.50 -6.36
N GLY A 402 33.88 -0.66 -7.60
CA GLY A 402 33.52 -1.83 -8.39
C GLY A 402 34.52 -2.12 -9.51
N PRO A 403 34.25 -3.06 -10.41
CA PRO A 403 35.13 -3.41 -11.53
C PRO A 403 35.45 -2.25 -12.47
N GLY A 404 34.58 -1.24 -12.56
CA GLY A 404 34.76 -0.02 -13.38
C GLY A 404 35.47 1.12 -12.66
N GLY A 405 36.02 0.90 -11.46
CA GLY A 405 36.64 1.94 -10.63
C GLY A 405 35.75 2.40 -9.47
N THR A 406 36.10 3.54 -8.89
CA THR A 406 35.39 4.09 -7.73
C THR A 406 34.72 5.43 -8.07
N GLU A 407 33.40 5.44 -7.97
CA GLU A 407 32.58 6.67 -8.09
C GLU A 407 32.23 7.16 -6.68
N ALA A 408 32.29 8.48 -6.44
CA ALA A 408 31.79 9.08 -5.21
C ALA A 408 30.80 10.21 -5.57
N ARG A 409 29.67 10.25 -4.88
CA ARG A 409 28.66 11.30 -4.98
C ARG A 409 28.65 12.14 -3.72
N ARG A 410 28.48 13.45 -3.91
CA ARG A 410 28.22 14.42 -2.87
C ARG A 410 26.76 14.84 -2.94
N GLU A 411 26.02 14.64 -1.86
CA GLU A 411 24.61 14.99 -1.77
C GLU A 411 24.33 15.82 -0.52
N ILE A 412 23.22 16.57 -0.51
CA ILE A 412 22.72 17.27 0.67
C ILE A 412 21.25 16.96 0.82
N TYR A 413 20.89 16.17 1.84
CA TYR A 413 19.52 15.78 2.17
C TYR A 413 19.08 16.46 3.47
N ARG A 414 18.19 17.47 3.34
CA ARG A 414 17.67 18.25 4.48
C ARG A 414 16.43 17.62 5.07
N PHE A 415 16.59 16.46 5.68
CA PHE A 415 15.53 15.71 6.35
C PHE A 415 15.87 15.55 7.85
N ASP A 416 14.91 15.05 8.62
CA ASP A 416 15.20 14.51 9.93
C ASP A 416 16.20 13.34 9.84
N ARG A 417 16.82 13.00 10.95
CA ARG A 417 17.91 12.01 10.98
C ARG A 417 17.52 10.63 10.44
N GLU A 418 16.30 10.17 10.71
CA GLU A 418 15.82 8.86 10.27
C GLU A 418 15.58 8.85 8.75
N THR A 419 14.85 9.83 8.26
CA THR A 419 14.59 10.02 6.83
C THR A 419 15.89 10.24 6.05
N PHE A 420 16.83 11.03 6.59
CA PHE A 420 18.16 11.20 5.98
C PHE A 420 18.87 9.85 5.81
N LYS A 421 18.95 9.03 6.85
CA LYS A 421 19.59 7.71 6.77
C LYS A 421 18.93 6.83 5.71
N PHE A 422 17.60 6.83 5.66
CA PHE A 422 16.85 6.07 4.66
C PHE A 422 17.19 6.54 3.23
N VAL A 423 17.13 7.83 2.95
CA VAL A 423 17.41 8.40 1.63
C VAL A 423 18.85 8.14 1.18
N VAL A 424 19.80 8.24 2.09
CA VAL A 424 21.20 7.90 1.82
C VAL A 424 21.36 6.44 1.39
N THR A 425 20.70 5.51 2.11
CA THR A 425 20.74 4.09 1.73
C THR A 425 20.00 3.80 0.42
N GLN A 426 18.92 4.54 0.10
CA GLN A 426 18.26 4.46 -1.21
C GLN A 426 19.22 4.85 -2.33
N THR A 427 19.93 5.96 -2.16
CA THR A 427 20.91 6.42 -3.15
C THR A 427 22.04 5.41 -3.33
N ALA A 428 22.56 4.84 -2.22
CA ALA A 428 23.61 3.82 -2.28
C ALA A 428 23.14 2.55 -3.03
N LEU A 429 21.94 2.07 -2.74
CA LEU A 429 21.34 0.91 -3.44
C LEU A 429 21.13 1.20 -4.94
N ASP A 430 20.67 2.41 -5.29
CA ASP A 430 20.52 2.78 -6.71
C ASP A 430 21.86 2.87 -7.46
N MET A 431 22.94 3.32 -6.78
CA MET A 431 24.28 3.28 -7.35
C MET A 431 24.72 1.86 -7.67
N VAL A 432 24.52 0.90 -6.74
CA VAL A 432 24.81 -0.53 -6.96
C VAL A 432 23.96 -1.08 -8.11
N ARG A 433 22.64 -0.84 -8.10
CA ARG A 433 21.71 -1.28 -9.14
C ARG A 433 22.14 -0.79 -10.53
N ARG A 434 22.48 0.50 -10.66
CA ARG A 434 22.91 1.07 -11.93
C ARG A 434 24.25 0.52 -12.40
N ALA A 435 25.16 0.21 -11.50
CA ALA A 435 26.44 -0.41 -11.83
C ALA A 435 26.23 -1.85 -12.37
N LEU A 436 25.31 -2.59 -11.76
CA LEU A 436 24.92 -3.93 -12.25
C LEU A 436 24.22 -3.89 -13.60
N GLY A 437 23.47 -2.83 -13.93
CA GLY A 437 22.77 -2.65 -15.21
C GLY A 437 23.62 -2.17 -16.38
N LYS A 438 24.88 -1.81 -16.17
CA LYS A 438 25.81 -1.28 -17.20
C LYS A 438 26.55 -2.36 -18.00
N ARG A 439 26.20 -3.64 -17.79
CA ARG A 439 26.86 -4.77 -18.48
C ARG A 439 26.03 -5.34 -19.62
#